data_da9d57445bfc82d4dbde4671810d65a4
#
_entry.id   da9d57445bfc82d4dbde4671810d65a4
#
_cell.length_a   1.000
_cell.length_b   1.000
_cell.length_c   1.000
_cell.angle_alpha   90.00
_cell.angle_beta   90.00
_cell.angle_gamma   90.00
#
_symmetry.space_group_name_H-M   'P 1'
#
loop_
_entity.id
_entity.type
_entity.pdbx_description
1 polymer ?
#
loop_
_entity_poly.entity_id
_entity_poly.type
_entity_poly.pdbx_seq_one_letter_code
_entity_poly.pdbx_strand_id
1 'polypeptide(L)'
;MRKREKGKAAIHRIGVFGLGRFGSGLAVRLAELGGDVLAVDADESAVERIDQRVSRAICMDVTSEYAMRRADVHTLDLAIVCIGRNIESSLLATAVLH
;
A
#
# COMPACT_ATOMS: atom_id res chain seq x y z
N MET A 1 28.76 1.66 1.93
CA MET A 1 28.08 1.93 2.17
C MET A 1 27.53 1.94 2.55
N ARG A 2 27.49 2.10 2.39
CA ARG A 2 26.71 2.42 2.92
C ARG A 2 26.04 2.53 2.50
N LYS A 3 26.12 2.74 1.78
CA LYS A 3 25.28 3.11 1.52
C LYS A 3 24.49 2.65 1.12
N ARG A 4 24.74 2.07 0.51
CA ARG A 4 23.74 1.72 0.30
C ARG A 4 22.76 1.97 1.01
N GLU A 5 22.95 2.21 1.78
CA GLU A 5 21.98 2.51 2.58
C GLU A 5 21.27 3.67 2.28
N LYS A 6 21.82 4.50 1.53
CA LYS A 6 21.10 5.60 1.18
C LYS A 6 20.09 5.32 0.20
N GLY A 7 20.27 4.43 -0.68
CA GLY A 7 19.28 4.13 -1.66
C GLY A 7 18.04 3.58 -1.02
N LYS A 8 18.19 2.79 0.01
CA LYS A 8 17.04 2.23 0.56
C LYS A 8 16.25 3.20 1.35
N ALA A 9 16.76 4.35 1.59
CA ALA A 9 16.01 5.33 2.30
C ALA A 9 15.04 6.07 1.40
N ALA A 10 15.13 5.88 0.10
CA ALA A 10 14.32 6.64 -0.81
C ALA A 10 12.83 6.39 -0.67
N ILE A 11 12.40 5.17 -0.69
CA ILE A 11 11.00 4.84 -0.54
C ILE A 11 10.88 3.80 0.54
N HIS A 12 10.29 4.17 1.63
CA HIS A 12 10.25 3.33 2.77
C HIS A 12 8.88 2.81 3.07
N ARG A 13 7.90 3.67 3.08
CA ARG A 13 6.55 3.31 3.47
C ARG A 13 5.63 3.44 2.28
N ILE A 14 5.02 2.33 1.90
CA ILE A 14 4.23 2.25 0.70
C ILE A 14 2.83 1.80 1.06
N GLY A 15 1.83 2.54 0.59
CA GLY A 15 0.45 2.14 0.77
C GLY A 15 -0.07 1.54 -0.52
N VAL A 16 -0.76 0.40 -0.42
CA VAL A 16 -1.42 -0.21 -1.55
C VAL A 16 -2.91 -0.23 -1.23
N PHE A 17 -3.68 0.52 -1.99
CA PHE A 17 -5.09 0.69 -1.74
C PHE A 17 -5.89 -0.04 -2.81
N GLY A 18 -6.58 -1.08 -2.40
CA GLY A 18 -7.27 -1.96 -3.33
C GLY A 18 -6.53 -3.28 -3.43
N LEU A 19 -7.09 -4.32 -2.83
CA LEU A 19 -6.42 -5.60 -2.73
C LEU A 19 -7.09 -6.68 -3.55
N GLY A 20 -7.42 -6.34 -4.79
CA GLY A 20 -7.86 -7.34 -5.72
C GLY A 20 -6.67 -8.18 -6.13
N ARG A 21 -6.81 -8.87 -7.23
CA ARG A 21 -5.76 -9.79 -7.65
C ARG A 21 -4.43 -9.07 -7.86
N PHE A 22 -4.47 -7.95 -8.57
CA PHE A 22 -3.26 -7.21 -8.84
C PHE A 22 -2.70 -6.54 -7.58
N GLY A 23 -3.57 -5.84 -6.85
CA GLY A 23 -3.12 -5.12 -5.67
C GLY A 23 -2.55 -6.02 -4.59
N SER A 24 -3.19 -7.18 -4.38
CA SER A 24 -2.68 -8.13 -3.39
C SER A 24 -1.29 -8.63 -3.78
N GLY A 25 -1.12 -9.01 -5.05
CA GLY A 25 0.18 -9.49 -5.49
C GLY A 25 1.25 -8.43 -5.39
N LEU A 26 0.89 -7.19 -5.74
CA LEU A 26 1.83 -6.10 -5.65
C LEU A 26 2.23 -5.83 -4.21
N ALA A 27 1.26 -5.80 -3.30
CA ALA A 27 1.56 -5.52 -1.89
C ALA A 27 2.50 -6.56 -1.32
N VAL A 28 2.23 -7.83 -1.59
CA VAL A 28 3.06 -8.90 -1.07
C VAL A 28 4.46 -8.82 -1.67
N ARG A 29 4.55 -8.54 -2.97
CA ARG A 29 5.85 -8.47 -3.61
C ARG A 29 6.69 -7.32 -3.06
N LEU A 30 6.06 -6.17 -2.83
CA LEU A 30 6.79 -5.04 -2.27
C LEU A 30 7.27 -5.35 -0.87
N ALA A 31 6.47 -6.06 -0.09
CA ALA A 31 6.90 -6.44 1.25
C ALA A 31 8.06 -7.42 1.18
N GLU A 32 8.04 -8.35 0.22
CA GLU A 32 9.14 -9.28 0.06
C GLU A 32 10.44 -8.58 -0.31
N LEU A 33 10.31 -7.44 -0.97
CA LEU A 33 11.48 -6.67 -1.35
C LEU A 33 11.95 -5.73 -0.24
N GLY A 34 11.36 -5.84 0.93
CA GLY A 34 11.81 -5.08 2.08
C GLY A 34 11.03 -3.81 2.36
N GLY A 35 9.95 -3.57 1.64
CA GLY A 35 9.16 -2.36 1.87
C GLY A 35 8.30 -2.47 3.10
N ASP A 36 8.04 -1.33 3.73
CA ASP A 36 7.09 -1.24 4.83
C ASP A 36 5.74 -0.97 4.17
N VAL A 37 4.96 -2.03 4.00
CA VAL A 37 3.74 -1.95 3.20
C VAL A 37 2.49 -1.89 4.05
N LEU A 38 1.66 -0.90 3.76
CA LEU A 38 0.34 -0.79 4.34
C LEU A 38 -0.66 -1.18 3.24
N ALA A 39 -1.39 -2.26 3.46
CA ALA A 39 -2.36 -2.75 2.50
C ALA A 39 -3.75 -2.43 2.99
N VAL A 40 -4.59 -1.87 2.12
CA VAL A 40 -5.90 -1.38 2.53
C VAL A 40 -6.97 -1.81 1.55
N ASP A 41 -8.09 -2.28 2.07
CA ASP A 41 -9.25 -2.59 1.24
C ASP A 41 -10.48 -2.52 2.12
N ALA A 42 -11.62 -2.25 1.53
CA ALA A 42 -12.87 -2.25 2.28
C ALA A 42 -13.39 -3.67 2.51
N ASP A 43 -12.89 -4.63 1.75
CA ASP A 43 -13.32 -6.02 1.86
C ASP A 43 -12.44 -6.72 2.90
N GLU A 44 -13.06 -7.08 4.01
CA GLU A 44 -12.34 -7.69 5.11
C GLU A 44 -11.64 -8.98 4.71
N SER A 45 -12.26 -9.78 3.85
CA SER A 45 -11.64 -11.04 3.46
C SER A 45 -10.40 -10.80 2.60
N ALA A 46 -10.39 -9.74 1.82
CA ALA A 46 -9.20 -9.41 1.04
C ALA A 46 -8.05 -9.02 1.95
N VAL A 47 -8.36 -8.29 3.01
CA VAL A 47 -7.35 -7.88 3.98
C VAL A 47 -6.80 -9.10 4.70
N GLU A 48 -7.68 -10.00 5.11
CA GLU A 48 -7.25 -11.17 5.87
C GLU A 48 -6.35 -12.09 5.06
N ARG A 49 -6.54 -12.12 3.76
CA ARG A 49 -5.74 -13.03 2.93
C ARG A 49 -4.27 -12.66 2.92
N ILE A 50 -3.94 -11.39 3.13
CA ILE A 50 -2.54 -10.97 3.04
C ILE A 50 -2.00 -10.36 4.33
N ASP A 51 -2.81 -10.35 5.38
CA ASP A 51 -2.45 -9.69 6.62
C ASP A 51 -1.09 -10.13 7.15
N GLN A 52 -0.78 -11.41 7.03
CA GLN A 52 0.46 -11.93 7.56
C GLN A 52 1.65 -11.72 6.62
N ARG A 53 1.41 -11.19 5.45
CA ARG A 53 2.45 -11.08 4.45
C ARG A 53 2.90 -9.67 4.15
N VAL A 54 2.29 -8.70 4.81
CA VAL A 54 2.67 -7.30 4.67
C VAL A 54 2.87 -6.73 6.06
N SER A 55 3.40 -5.51 6.12
CA SER A 55 3.69 -4.88 7.42
C SER A 55 2.42 -4.59 8.18
N ARG A 56 1.40 -4.12 7.48
CA ARG A 56 0.11 -3.82 8.08
C ARG A 56 -0.98 -3.97 7.04
N ALA A 57 -2.11 -4.49 7.45
CA ALA A 57 -3.27 -4.60 6.56
C ALA A 57 -4.48 -4.05 7.30
N ILE A 58 -5.21 -3.16 6.67
CA ILE A 58 -6.32 -2.47 7.31
C ILE A 58 -7.56 -2.56 6.44
N CYS A 59 -8.68 -2.89 7.08
CA CYS A 59 -9.96 -2.89 6.41
C CYS A 59 -10.61 -1.52 6.66
N MET A 60 -10.74 -0.72 5.61
CA MET A 60 -11.38 0.56 5.75
C MET A 60 -11.87 1.05 4.40
N ASP A 61 -12.77 2.02 4.44
CA ASP A 61 -13.31 2.64 3.25
C ASP A 61 -12.33 3.70 2.78
N VAL A 62 -11.65 3.43 1.67
CA VAL A 62 -10.63 4.36 1.19
C VAL A 62 -11.20 5.65 0.63
N THR A 63 -12.51 5.73 0.48
CA THR A 63 -13.11 7.00 0.06
C THR A 63 -13.36 7.92 1.24
N SER A 64 -13.16 7.45 2.46
CA SER A 64 -13.38 8.25 3.65
C SER A 64 -12.11 8.99 4.03
N GLU A 65 -12.16 10.31 3.98
CA GLU A 65 -11.01 11.10 4.38
C GLU A 65 -10.66 10.89 5.84
N TYR A 66 -11.69 10.74 6.66
CA TYR A 66 -11.48 10.52 8.08
C TYR A 66 -10.73 9.20 8.31
N ALA A 67 -11.16 8.14 7.64
CA ALA A 67 -10.49 6.85 7.80
C ALA A 67 -9.06 6.91 7.30
N MET A 68 -8.83 7.60 6.21
CA MET A 68 -7.48 7.73 5.66
C MET A 68 -6.56 8.44 6.64
N ARG A 69 -7.06 9.46 7.29
CA ARG A 69 -6.24 10.15 8.27
C ARG A 69 -5.90 9.27 9.46
N ARG A 70 -6.87 8.47 9.90
CA ARG A 70 -6.64 7.61 11.04
C ARG A 70 -5.65 6.50 10.71
N ALA A 71 -5.49 6.17 9.46
CA ALA A 71 -4.55 5.14 9.05
C ALA A 71 -3.15 5.70 8.81
N ASP A 72 -2.93 6.99 9.12
CA ASP A 72 -1.63 7.61 8.97
C ASP A 72 -1.14 7.60 7.53
N VAL A 73 -2.07 7.77 6.61
CA VAL A 73 -1.71 7.76 5.19
C VAL A 73 -0.71 8.87 4.88
N HIS A 74 -0.76 9.96 5.63
CA HIS A 74 0.14 11.07 5.39
C HIS A 74 1.60 10.73 5.68
N THR A 75 1.87 9.60 6.32
CA THR A 75 3.25 9.21 6.57
C THR A 75 3.82 8.33 5.47
N LEU A 76 3.02 8.03 4.45
CA LEU A 76 3.49 7.19 3.36
C LEU A 76 4.38 7.96 2.42
N ASP A 77 5.38 7.29 1.88
CA ASP A 77 6.23 7.88 0.86
C ASP A 77 5.58 7.73 -0.51
N LEU A 78 4.79 6.67 -0.68
CA LEU A 78 4.14 6.41 -1.95
C LEU A 78 2.82 5.71 -1.70
N ALA A 79 1.80 6.10 -2.41
CA ALA A 79 0.51 5.44 -2.35
C ALA A 79 0.15 4.95 -3.74
N ILE A 80 -0.19 3.68 -3.84
CA ILE A 80 -0.58 3.08 -5.10
C ILE A 80 -2.04 2.67 -4.97
N VAL A 81 -2.88 3.17 -5.86
CA VAL A 81 -4.30 2.88 -5.83
C VAL A 81 -4.64 1.91 -6.94
N CYS A 82 -5.10 0.72 -6.56
CA CYS A 82 -5.42 -0.35 -7.49
C CYS A 82 -6.89 -0.68 -7.36
N ILE A 83 -7.71 -0.01 -8.15
CA ILE A 83 -9.15 -0.22 -8.06
C ILE A 83 -9.70 -0.57 -9.42
N GLY A 84 -10.83 -1.24 -9.43
CA GLY A 84 -11.47 -1.60 -10.66
C GLY A 84 -10.98 -2.95 -11.16
N ARG A 85 -11.49 -3.33 -12.31
CA ARG A 85 -11.16 -4.62 -12.87
C ARG A 85 -10.13 -4.54 -13.95
N ASN A 86 -9.97 -3.37 -14.55
CA ASN A 86 -8.97 -3.19 -15.58
C ASN A 86 -7.71 -2.68 -14.94
N ILE A 87 -6.67 -3.42 -15.09
CA ILE A 87 -5.42 -3.05 -14.46
C ILE A 87 -4.91 -1.72 -14.98
N GLU A 88 -4.99 -1.51 -16.27
CA GLU A 88 -4.44 -0.27 -16.80
C GLU A 88 -5.18 0.96 -16.32
N SER A 89 -6.44 0.83 -15.96
CA SER A 89 -7.16 2.00 -15.49
C SER A 89 -7.18 2.08 -13.98
N SER A 90 -6.73 1.03 -13.31
CA SER A 90 -6.81 1.00 -11.87
C SER A 90 -5.48 1.27 -11.19
N LEU A 91 -4.41 1.34 -11.93
CA LEU A 91 -3.11 1.58 -11.34
C LEU A 91 -2.81 3.06 -11.35
N LEU A 92 -2.74 3.64 -10.19
CA LEU A 92 -2.48 5.05 -10.06
C LEU A 92 -1.49 5.22 -8.92
N ALA A 93 -0.31 5.67 -9.24
CA ALA A 93 0.71 5.90 -8.23
C ALA A 93 0.75 7.37 -7.88
N THR A 94 0.65 7.69 -6.62
CA THR A 94 0.64 9.06 -6.16
C THR A 94 1.71 9.24 -5.11
N ALA A 95 2.62 10.13 -5.38
CA ALA A 95 3.63 10.44 -4.38
C ALA A 95 2.95 11.20 -3.27
N VAL A 96 3.21 10.81 -2.05
CA VAL A 96 2.65 11.50 -0.91
C VAL A 96 3.61 12.58 -0.52
N LEU A 97 3.18 13.79 -0.67
CA LEU A 97 4.04 14.91 -0.41
C LEU A 97 3.68 15.60 0.87
N HIS A 98 4.63 16.11 1.48
CA HIS A 98 4.40 16.80 2.72
C HIS A 98 5.04 18.11 2.75
#